data_6679dc68eaafd8451f6fb7cb0b0af412
#
_entry.id   6679dc68eaafd8451f6fb7cb0b0af412
#
_cell.length_a   1.000
_cell.length_b   1.000
_cell.length_c   1.000
_cell.angle_alpha   90.00
_cell.angle_beta   90.00
_cell.angle_gamma   90.00
#
_symmetry.space_group_name_H-M   'P 1'
#
loop_
_entity.id
_entity.type
_entity.pdbx_description
1 polymer ?
#
loop_
_entity_poly.entity_id
_entity_poly.type
_entity_poly.pdbx_seq_one_letter_code
_entity_poly.pdbx_strand_id
1 'polypeptide(L)'
;MPQFDITSPVALARGSYHLITLVQRECEKIFSSMGFNIEDYSEIVTDYECFEALNIPKHHPARDMQDTYYLDNGQLLKSHTSAAQNAILKKYGKGLIENGTPIKAIFPGRCFRNEATDACHENTFFQMEGVMVDKDISISNLIYFMKTMLSEVFKKDIKVRLRPGFFPFVEPGFELDISCLICGGEGCPSCKHSGWLELCPCGMIHPNVLREGGIDPEKYTGFAFGLGLTRLAMMKYGIKDIRVLNSGNIKALKQFK
;
A
#
# COMPACT_ATOMS: atom_id res chain seq x y z
N MET A 1 19.04 33.29 -39.01
CA MET A 1 18.57 31.91 -38.74
C MET A 1 19.65 31.23 -37.91
N PRO A 2 19.35 30.57 -36.81
CA PRO A 2 20.36 29.81 -36.07
C PRO A 2 20.89 28.70 -36.98
N GLN A 3 22.21 28.65 -37.15
CA GLN A 3 22.88 27.63 -37.95
C GLN A 3 22.73 26.28 -37.24
N PHE A 4 22.07 25.32 -37.88
CA PHE A 4 21.88 23.98 -37.33
C PHE A 4 23.20 23.21 -37.47
N ASP A 5 23.87 22.97 -36.37
CA ASP A 5 25.11 22.21 -36.32
C ASP A 5 24.78 20.71 -36.19
N ILE A 6 24.95 19.97 -37.30
CA ILE A 6 24.72 18.52 -37.36
C ILE A 6 25.76 17.69 -36.59
N THR A 7 26.88 18.31 -36.18
CA THR A 7 27.93 17.64 -35.39
C THR A 7 27.71 17.78 -33.88
N SER A 8 26.83 18.68 -33.47
CA SER A 8 26.48 18.84 -32.08
C SER A 8 25.78 17.56 -31.56
N PRO A 9 26.26 16.97 -30.46
CA PRO A 9 25.56 15.83 -29.88
C PRO A 9 24.14 16.25 -29.50
N VAL A 10 23.16 15.59 -30.11
CA VAL A 10 21.75 15.76 -29.71
C VAL A 10 21.64 15.42 -28.24
N ALA A 11 21.41 16.42 -27.39
CA ALA A 11 21.12 16.19 -26.00
C ALA A 11 19.81 15.41 -25.94
N LEU A 12 19.92 14.10 -25.86
CA LEU A 12 18.76 13.21 -25.63
C LEU A 12 18.08 13.66 -24.33
N ALA A 13 16.86 14.15 -24.45
CA ALA A 13 16.06 14.46 -23.26
C ALA A 13 15.98 13.19 -22.40
N ARG A 14 16.57 13.24 -21.22
CA ARG A 14 16.50 12.11 -20.28
C ARG A 14 15.03 11.88 -19.93
N GLY A 15 14.59 10.63 -20.02
CA GLY A 15 13.29 10.21 -19.53
C GLY A 15 13.15 10.48 -18.02
N SER A 16 11.93 10.38 -17.52
CA SER A 16 11.65 10.41 -16.06
C SER A 16 10.89 9.15 -15.70
N TYR A 17 11.03 8.74 -14.43
CA TYR A 17 10.21 7.67 -13.90
C TYR A 17 8.74 8.11 -13.84
N HIS A 18 7.85 7.12 -13.95
CA HIS A 18 6.43 7.33 -13.74
C HIS A 18 6.15 7.78 -12.30
N LEU A 19 5.11 8.59 -12.07
CA LEU A 19 4.81 9.18 -10.76
C LEU A 19 4.61 8.14 -9.67
N ILE A 20 3.92 7.04 -9.97
CA ILE A 20 3.75 5.92 -9.02
C ILE A 20 5.11 5.34 -8.65
N THR A 21 6.01 5.13 -9.61
CA THR A 21 7.38 4.63 -9.35
C THR A 21 8.19 5.59 -8.47
N LEU A 22 8.03 6.90 -8.68
CA LEU A 22 8.71 7.90 -7.83
C LEU A 22 8.23 7.81 -6.38
N VAL A 23 6.92 7.74 -6.17
CA VAL A 23 6.31 7.61 -4.82
C VAL A 23 6.69 6.28 -4.18
N GLN A 24 6.62 5.17 -4.93
CA GLN A 24 7.03 3.86 -4.46
C GLN A 24 8.49 3.88 -3.96
N ARG A 25 9.44 4.34 -4.76
CA ARG A 25 10.86 4.42 -4.39
C ARG A 25 11.11 5.32 -3.18
N GLU A 26 10.35 6.40 -3.05
CA GLU A 26 10.44 7.26 -1.88
C GLU A 26 9.95 6.53 -0.62
N CYS A 27 8.82 5.84 -0.68
CA CYS A 27 8.32 5.01 0.42
C CYS A 27 9.31 3.88 0.76
N GLU A 28 9.82 3.17 -0.25
CA GLU A 28 10.84 2.11 -0.08
C GLU A 28 12.07 2.63 0.65
N LYS A 29 12.59 3.80 0.25
CA LYS A 29 13.75 4.44 0.91
C LYS A 29 13.46 4.77 2.38
N ILE A 30 12.28 5.31 2.66
CA ILE A 30 11.88 5.68 4.02
C ILE A 30 11.75 4.41 4.88
N PHE A 31 11.02 3.40 4.44
CA PHE A 31 10.85 2.14 5.18
C PHE A 31 12.17 1.39 5.36
N SER A 32 13.04 1.36 4.34
CA SER A 32 14.38 0.77 4.46
C SER A 32 15.22 1.47 5.54
N SER A 33 15.11 2.80 5.66
CA SER A 33 15.81 3.53 6.73
C SER A 33 15.28 3.21 8.14
N MET A 34 14.04 2.69 8.23
CA MET A 34 13.42 2.20 9.47
C MET A 34 13.64 0.69 9.69
N GLY A 35 14.46 0.05 8.84
CA GLY A 35 14.85 -1.35 8.95
C GLY A 35 13.85 -2.34 8.35
N PHE A 36 12.97 -1.90 7.43
CA PHE A 36 12.08 -2.79 6.70
C PHE A 36 12.78 -3.36 5.46
N ASN A 37 12.58 -4.65 5.22
CA ASN A 37 12.95 -5.31 3.98
C ASN A 37 11.91 -4.96 2.89
N ILE A 38 12.37 -4.86 1.64
CA ILE A 38 11.51 -4.68 0.48
C ILE A 38 11.35 -6.04 -0.18
N GLU A 39 10.11 -6.48 -0.35
CA GLU A 39 9.78 -7.77 -0.94
C GLU A 39 8.95 -7.58 -2.19
N ASP A 40 9.15 -8.46 -3.16
CA ASP A 40 8.31 -8.60 -4.34
C ASP A 40 7.49 -9.88 -4.26
N TYR A 41 6.29 -9.87 -4.82
CA TYR A 41 5.39 -11.01 -4.80
C TYR A 41 4.57 -11.11 -6.08
N SER A 42 4.22 -12.35 -6.47
CA SER A 42 3.49 -12.64 -7.70
C SER A 42 2.19 -11.83 -7.83
N GLU A 43 1.86 -11.46 -9.05
CA GLU A 43 0.56 -10.88 -9.40
C GLU A 43 -0.52 -11.96 -9.50
N ILE A 44 -0.13 -13.18 -9.90
CA ILE A 44 -1.00 -14.35 -9.94
C ILE A 44 -0.80 -15.15 -8.66
N VAL A 45 -1.89 -15.37 -7.95
CA VAL A 45 -1.92 -16.02 -6.64
C VAL A 45 -3.04 -17.05 -6.58
N THR A 46 -3.00 -17.88 -5.55
CA THR A 46 -4.10 -18.82 -5.28
C THR A 46 -5.22 -18.13 -4.49
N ASP A 47 -6.42 -18.72 -4.56
CA ASP A 47 -7.55 -18.29 -3.71
C ASP A 47 -7.21 -18.37 -2.21
N TYR A 48 -6.46 -19.40 -1.81
CA TYR A 48 -5.97 -19.54 -0.44
C TYR A 48 -5.11 -18.35 0.00
N GLU A 49 -4.13 -17.94 -0.81
CA GLU A 49 -3.23 -16.82 -0.48
C GLU A 49 -3.98 -15.49 -0.43
N CYS A 50 -4.94 -15.28 -1.34
CA CYS A 50 -5.67 -14.03 -1.42
C CYS A 50 -6.74 -13.88 -0.34
N PHE A 51 -7.31 -15.00 0.15
CA PHE A 51 -8.46 -14.96 1.04
C PHE A 51 -8.33 -15.85 2.29
N GLU A 52 -8.20 -17.17 2.15
CA GLU A 52 -8.29 -18.08 3.29
C GLU A 52 -7.18 -17.84 4.31
N ALA A 53 -5.94 -17.67 3.85
CA ALA A 53 -4.79 -17.37 4.71
C ALA A 53 -4.90 -16.02 5.43
N LEU A 54 -5.82 -15.16 4.99
CA LEU A 54 -6.15 -13.86 5.57
C LEU A 54 -7.41 -13.90 6.45
N ASN A 55 -7.79 -15.06 6.95
CA ASN A 55 -8.99 -15.25 7.77
C ASN A 55 -10.31 -14.92 7.03
N ILE A 56 -10.34 -15.10 5.70
CA ILE A 56 -11.51 -14.89 4.84
C ILE A 56 -11.94 -16.25 4.25
N PRO A 57 -12.74 -17.05 4.96
CA PRO A 57 -13.18 -18.36 4.51
C PRO A 57 -14.11 -18.27 3.29
N LYS A 58 -14.33 -19.43 2.60
CA LYS A 58 -15.05 -19.47 1.31
C LYS A 58 -16.43 -18.82 1.29
N HIS A 59 -17.13 -18.84 2.41
CA HIS A 59 -18.49 -18.29 2.53
C HIS A 59 -18.53 -16.95 3.27
N HIS A 60 -17.39 -16.26 3.41
CA HIS A 60 -17.35 -15.00 4.13
C HIS A 60 -17.90 -13.85 3.25
N PRO A 61 -18.82 -13.01 3.74
CA PRO A 61 -19.41 -11.91 2.95
C PRO A 61 -18.38 -10.91 2.39
N ALA A 62 -17.22 -10.77 3.03
CA ALA A 62 -16.16 -9.90 2.54
C ALA A 62 -15.57 -10.34 1.18
N ARG A 63 -15.78 -11.59 0.74
CA ARG A 63 -15.36 -12.06 -0.59
C ARG A 63 -16.23 -11.47 -1.71
N ASP A 64 -17.53 -11.29 -1.44
CA ASP A 64 -18.48 -10.73 -2.41
C ASP A 64 -18.19 -9.25 -2.69
N MET A 65 -17.46 -8.58 -1.79
CA MET A 65 -17.04 -7.18 -1.94
C MET A 65 -15.79 -7.01 -2.82
N GLN A 66 -15.17 -8.11 -3.27
CA GLN A 66 -13.94 -8.09 -4.05
C GLN A 66 -14.24 -8.57 -5.47
N ASP A 67 -14.37 -7.63 -6.40
CA ASP A 67 -14.47 -7.94 -7.82
C ASP A 67 -13.13 -8.52 -8.33
N THR A 68 -13.00 -9.85 -8.27
CA THR A 68 -11.75 -10.57 -8.51
C THR A 68 -11.71 -11.13 -9.92
N TYR A 69 -10.58 -10.99 -10.61
CA TYR A 69 -10.31 -11.69 -11.86
C TYR A 69 -9.81 -13.10 -11.59
N TYR A 70 -10.62 -14.10 -11.92
CA TYR A 70 -10.24 -15.51 -11.89
C TYR A 70 -9.70 -15.96 -13.23
N LEU A 71 -8.68 -16.81 -13.21
CA LEU A 71 -8.08 -17.45 -14.36
C LEU A 71 -8.68 -18.86 -14.58
N ASP A 72 -8.59 -19.37 -15.79
CA ASP A 72 -9.16 -20.70 -16.16
C ASP A 72 -8.58 -21.86 -15.34
N ASN A 73 -7.39 -21.71 -14.79
CA ASN A 73 -6.72 -22.70 -13.95
C ASN A 73 -7.09 -22.62 -12.45
N GLY A 74 -8.04 -21.75 -12.08
CA GLY A 74 -8.50 -21.55 -10.70
C GLY A 74 -7.62 -20.63 -9.86
N GLN A 75 -6.54 -20.07 -10.41
CA GLN A 75 -5.78 -18.99 -9.81
C GLN A 75 -6.50 -17.65 -10.05
N LEU A 76 -5.99 -16.57 -9.47
CA LEU A 76 -6.57 -15.24 -9.63
C LEU A 76 -5.47 -14.16 -9.71
N LEU A 77 -5.85 -13.01 -10.24
CA LEU A 77 -5.05 -11.80 -10.13
C LEU A 77 -5.30 -11.17 -8.75
N LYS A 78 -4.23 -10.93 -7.99
CA LYS A 78 -4.36 -10.42 -6.61
C LYS A 78 -5.16 -9.10 -6.57
N SER A 79 -6.22 -9.06 -5.78
CA SER A 79 -7.07 -7.89 -5.58
C SER A 79 -6.50 -6.90 -4.56
N HIS A 80 -5.52 -7.33 -3.78
CA HIS A 80 -4.78 -6.55 -2.78
C HIS A 80 -3.40 -7.17 -2.53
N THR A 81 -2.49 -6.38 -2.00
CA THR A 81 -1.13 -6.84 -1.69
C THR A 81 -1.06 -7.78 -0.49
N SER A 82 -2.10 -7.84 0.35
CA SER A 82 -2.18 -8.74 1.51
C SER A 82 -2.06 -10.22 1.14
N ALA A 83 -2.29 -10.59 -0.13
CA ALA A 83 -2.05 -11.95 -0.63
C ALA A 83 -0.59 -12.42 -0.39
N ALA A 84 0.37 -11.50 -0.28
CA ALA A 84 1.76 -11.81 0.03
C ALA A 84 2.02 -12.02 1.54
N GLN A 85 1.14 -11.54 2.42
CA GLN A 85 1.39 -11.44 3.84
C GLN A 85 1.78 -12.78 4.46
N ASN A 86 1.04 -13.84 4.17
CA ASN A 86 1.30 -15.16 4.72
C ASN A 86 2.66 -15.74 4.29
N ALA A 87 3.03 -15.56 3.02
CA ALA A 87 4.32 -15.99 2.50
C ALA A 87 5.48 -15.21 3.17
N ILE A 88 5.30 -13.91 3.41
CA ILE A 88 6.28 -13.07 4.11
C ILE A 88 6.44 -13.52 5.57
N LEU A 89 5.33 -13.77 6.26
CA LEU A 89 5.37 -14.29 7.64
C LEU A 89 6.12 -15.62 7.71
N LYS A 90 5.85 -16.56 6.81
CA LYS A 90 6.57 -17.85 6.72
C LYS A 90 8.04 -17.68 6.41
N LYS A 91 8.39 -16.78 5.47
CA LYS A 91 9.77 -16.51 5.07
C LYS A 91 10.63 -16.05 6.24
N TYR A 92 10.11 -15.11 7.03
CA TYR A 92 10.85 -14.47 8.12
C TYR A 92 10.59 -15.09 9.50
N GLY A 93 9.53 -15.87 9.65
CA GLY A 93 9.10 -16.45 10.93
C GLY A 93 10.19 -17.30 11.61
N LYS A 94 10.99 -18.04 10.83
CA LYS A 94 12.10 -18.81 11.39
C LYS A 94 13.12 -17.91 12.09
N GLY A 95 13.51 -16.79 11.47
CA GLY A 95 14.45 -15.84 12.07
C GLY A 95 13.89 -15.18 13.34
N LEU A 96 12.57 -14.89 13.36
CA LEU A 96 11.88 -14.38 14.55
C LEU A 96 11.93 -15.39 15.70
N ILE A 97 11.59 -16.66 15.43
CA ILE A 97 11.45 -17.69 16.45
C ILE A 97 12.83 -18.14 17.00
N GLU A 98 13.81 -18.36 16.12
CA GLU A 98 15.12 -18.90 16.50
C GLU A 98 16.08 -17.83 17.02
N ASN A 99 16.05 -16.64 16.44
CA ASN A 99 17.06 -15.60 16.69
C ASN A 99 16.47 -14.32 17.31
N GLY A 100 15.14 -14.24 17.48
CA GLY A 100 14.48 -13.01 17.95
C GLY A 100 14.60 -11.85 16.95
N THR A 101 14.79 -12.13 15.66
CA THR A 101 14.87 -11.09 14.64
C THR A 101 13.47 -10.61 14.26
N PRO A 102 13.10 -9.35 14.50
CA PRO A 102 11.78 -8.84 14.16
C PRO A 102 11.46 -9.00 12.68
N ILE A 103 10.22 -9.37 12.36
CA ILE A 103 9.73 -9.29 10.98
C ILE A 103 9.40 -7.83 10.69
N LYS A 104 10.04 -7.25 9.70
CA LYS A 104 9.76 -5.93 9.15
C LYS A 104 9.85 -6.02 7.64
N ALA A 105 8.73 -5.96 6.95
CA ALA A 105 8.71 -6.02 5.50
C ALA A 105 7.65 -5.11 4.91
N ILE A 106 7.96 -4.50 3.76
CA ILE A 106 7.00 -3.88 2.87
C ILE A 106 7.02 -4.61 1.53
N PHE A 107 5.87 -4.72 0.91
CA PHE A 107 5.73 -5.39 -0.38
C PHE A 107 4.81 -4.59 -1.28
N PRO A 108 5.38 -3.66 -2.07
CA PRO A 108 4.65 -2.93 -3.09
C PRO A 108 4.27 -3.87 -4.24
N GLY A 109 3.14 -3.63 -4.87
CA GLY A 109 2.72 -4.44 -5.99
C GLY A 109 1.52 -3.88 -6.72
N ARG A 110 1.32 -4.39 -7.93
CA ARG A 110 0.15 -4.12 -8.74
C ARG A 110 -0.99 -5.02 -8.28
N CYS A 111 -2.18 -4.43 -8.19
CA CYS A 111 -3.42 -5.10 -7.82
C CYS A 111 -4.46 -4.91 -8.92
N PHE A 112 -5.43 -5.82 -8.96
CA PHE A 112 -6.42 -5.89 -10.04
C PHE A 112 -7.81 -6.07 -9.44
N ARG A 113 -8.78 -5.25 -9.90
CA ARG A 113 -10.18 -5.37 -9.52
C ARG A 113 -11.06 -5.21 -10.74
N ASN A 114 -12.05 -6.06 -10.86
CA ASN A 114 -13.03 -5.99 -11.95
C ASN A 114 -14.12 -4.96 -11.62
N GLU A 115 -13.72 -3.71 -11.54
CA GLU A 115 -14.58 -2.58 -11.20
C GLU A 115 -14.83 -1.69 -12.43
N ALA A 116 -15.92 -0.93 -12.41
CA ALA A 116 -16.16 0.11 -13.39
C ALA A 116 -15.12 1.25 -13.21
N THR A 117 -14.48 1.65 -14.30
CA THR A 117 -13.46 2.71 -14.29
C THR A 117 -14.12 4.08 -14.20
N ASP A 118 -13.72 4.88 -13.19
CA ASP A 118 -14.12 6.27 -13.01
C ASP A 118 -12.92 7.17 -12.61
N ALA A 119 -13.17 8.35 -12.06
CA ALA A 119 -12.12 9.25 -11.61
C ALA A 119 -11.35 8.76 -10.37
N CYS A 120 -11.90 7.81 -9.62
CA CYS A 120 -11.36 7.27 -8.37
C CYS A 120 -10.99 5.79 -8.44
N HIS A 121 -11.56 5.05 -9.39
CA HIS A 121 -11.41 3.60 -9.55
C HIS A 121 -10.81 3.24 -10.91
N GLU A 122 -9.92 2.27 -10.90
CA GLU A 122 -9.26 1.72 -12.08
C GLU A 122 -9.09 0.21 -11.89
N ASN A 123 -9.22 -0.56 -12.97
CA ASN A 123 -9.04 -2.02 -12.94
C ASN A 123 -7.66 -2.45 -12.45
N THR A 124 -6.67 -1.60 -12.65
CA THR A 124 -5.28 -1.85 -12.27
C THR A 124 -4.77 -0.67 -11.47
N PHE A 125 -4.27 -0.93 -10.29
CA PHE A 125 -3.73 0.08 -9.39
C PHE A 125 -2.56 -0.49 -8.58
N PHE A 126 -1.83 0.36 -7.87
CA PHE A 126 -0.69 -0.05 -7.08
C PHE A 126 -0.95 0.16 -5.59
N GLN A 127 -0.58 -0.83 -4.81
CA GLN A 127 -0.60 -0.79 -3.35
C GLN A 127 0.79 -1.11 -2.80
N MET A 128 1.02 -0.72 -1.57
CA MET A 128 2.12 -1.17 -0.74
C MET A 128 1.52 -1.67 0.56
N GLU A 129 1.78 -2.90 0.89
CA GLU A 129 1.49 -3.41 2.21
C GLU A 129 2.74 -3.43 3.06
N GLY A 130 2.57 -3.30 4.36
CA GLY A 130 3.65 -3.44 5.32
C GLY A 130 3.20 -4.24 6.52
N VAL A 131 4.12 -5.06 7.01
CA VAL A 131 3.94 -5.85 8.23
C VAL A 131 5.12 -5.67 9.16
N MET A 132 4.84 -5.64 10.45
CA MET A 132 5.83 -5.75 11.50
C MET A 132 5.33 -6.74 12.55
N VAL A 133 6.17 -7.73 12.90
CA VAL A 133 5.87 -8.70 13.97
C VAL A 133 7.08 -8.83 14.88
N ASP A 134 6.84 -8.72 16.17
CA ASP A 134 7.83 -8.93 17.23
C ASP A 134 7.07 -9.18 18.55
N LYS A 135 7.80 -9.29 19.66
CA LYS A 135 7.20 -9.24 21.00
C LYS A 135 6.67 -7.84 21.27
N ASP A 136 5.51 -7.76 21.90
CA ASP A 136 4.92 -6.53 22.43
C ASP A 136 4.66 -5.40 21.38
N ILE A 137 4.45 -5.77 20.10
CA ILE A 137 4.04 -4.80 19.10
C ILE A 137 2.62 -4.33 19.41
N SER A 138 2.42 -3.02 19.29
CA SER A 138 1.18 -2.34 19.64
C SER A 138 0.71 -1.37 18.54
N ILE A 139 -0.52 -0.86 18.70
CA ILE A 139 -1.07 0.19 17.85
C ILE A 139 -0.19 1.45 17.84
N SER A 140 0.48 1.75 18.95
CA SER A 140 1.41 2.90 19.04
C SER A 140 2.58 2.77 18.07
N ASN A 141 3.09 1.54 17.86
CA ASN A 141 4.12 1.27 16.87
C ASN A 141 3.59 1.53 15.44
N LEU A 142 2.38 1.04 15.12
CA LEU A 142 1.73 1.31 13.84
C LEU A 142 1.61 2.82 13.58
N ILE A 143 1.07 3.57 14.54
CA ILE A 143 0.91 5.04 14.42
C ILE A 143 2.28 5.70 14.18
N TYR A 144 3.31 5.30 14.93
CA TYR A 144 4.66 5.86 14.80
C TYR A 144 5.21 5.67 13.37
N PHE A 145 5.20 4.44 12.86
CA PHE A 145 5.73 4.15 11.53
C PHE A 145 4.94 4.85 10.42
N MET A 146 3.62 4.85 10.52
CA MET A 146 2.76 5.50 9.51
C MET A 146 2.92 7.03 9.55
N LYS A 147 2.92 7.65 10.74
CA LYS A 147 3.13 9.10 10.86
C LYS A 147 4.49 9.50 10.32
N THR A 148 5.55 8.77 10.66
CA THR A 148 6.92 9.05 10.19
C THR A 148 6.99 8.98 8.66
N MET A 149 6.49 7.90 8.07
CA MET A 149 6.48 7.73 6.61
C MET A 149 5.71 8.84 5.91
N LEU A 150 4.49 9.14 6.37
CA LEU A 150 3.63 10.15 5.75
C LEU A 150 4.20 11.56 5.86
N SER A 151 4.79 11.90 7.02
CA SER A 151 5.44 13.19 7.22
C SER A 151 6.64 13.36 6.28
N GLU A 152 7.41 12.30 6.06
CA GLU A 152 8.53 12.30 5.11
C GLU A 152 8.07 12.38 3.66
N VAL A 153 7.03 11.64 3.26
CA VAL A 153 6.50 11.65 1.88
C VAL A 153 5.92 13.02 1.51
N PHE A 154 5.17 13.63 2.42
CA PHE A 154 4.51 14.92 2.17
C PHE A 154 5.35 16.14 2.58
N LYS A 155 6.50 15.91 3.25
CA LYS A 155 7.36 16.99 3.78
C LYS A 155 6.61 17.99 4.66
N LYS A 156 5.68 17.46 5.49
CA LYS A 156 4.82 18.23 6.39
C LYS A 156 4.60 17.44 7.67
N ASP A 157 4.36 18.14 8.80
CA ASP A 157 3.84 17.47 9.99
C ASP A 157 2.40 17.01 9.72
N ILE A 158 2.20 15.71 9.67
CA ILE A 158 0.91 15.07 9.39
C ILE A 158 0.31 14.58 10.69
N LYS A 159 -0.90 15.04 10.99
CA LYS A 159 -1.70 14.46 12.07
C LYS A 159 -2.38 13.21 11.53
N VAL A 160 -2.32 12.14 12.30
CA VAL A 160 -3.01 10.88 12.00
C VAL A 160 -4.04 10.58 13.07
N ARG A 161 -5.13 9.91 12.68
CA ARG A 161 -6.09 9.31 13.60
C ARG A 161 -6.51 7.95 13.09
N LEU A 162 -6.92 7.10 14.00
CA LEU A 162 -7.49 5.79 13.69
C LEU A 162 -8.99 5.84 13.98
N ARG A 163 -9.79 5.38 13.02
CA ARG A 163 -11.22 5.11 13.19
C ARG A 163 -11.42 3.60 13.22
N PRO A 164 -12.19 3.02 14.15
CA PRO A 164 -12.50 1.60 14.12
C PRO A 164 -13.07 1.19 12.76
N GLY A 165 -12.55 0.09 12.22
CA GLY A 165 -13.01 -0.54 10.99
C GLY A 165 -12.94 -2.05 11.13
N PHE A 166 -13.80 -2.78 10.43
CA PHE A 166 -13.79 -4.23 10.45
C PHE A 166 -13.10 -4.77 9.20
N PHE A 167 -12.04 -5.55 9.42
CA PHE A 167 -11.34 -6.29 8.38
C PHE A 167 -11.00 -7.68 8.92
N PRO A 168 -11.31 -8.77 8.20
CA PRO A 168 -11.13 -10.14 8.72
C PRO A 168 -9.71 -10.50 9.13
N PHE A 169 -8.71 -9.83 8.55
CA PHE A 169 -7.28 -10.12 8.72
C PHE A 169 -6.58 -9.29 9.80
N VAL A 170 -7.28 -8.33 10.42
CA VAL A 170 -6.76 -7.52 11.53
C VAL A 170 -7.78 -7.38 12.65
N GLU A 171 -7.30 -7.43 13.92
CA GLU A 171 -8.15 -7.23 15.11
C GLU A 171 -7.29 -6.69 16.27
N PRO A 172 -7.55 -5.46 16.74
CA PRO A 172 -8.51 -4.50 16.20
C PRO A 172 -8.07 -3.93 14.84
N GLY A 173 -9.08 -3.71 13.97
CA GLY A 173 -8.92 -3.09 12.67
C GLY A 173 -9.28 -1.61 12.69
N PHE A 174 -8.65 -0.84 11.83
CA PHE A 174 -8.84 0.62 11.74
C PHE A 174 -8.74 1.10 10.29
N GLU A 175 -9.43 2.22 10.03
CA GLU A 175 -9.11 3.12 8.95
C GLU A 175 -8.18 4.22 9.47
N LEU A 176 -7.03 4.37 8.85
CA LEU A 176 -6.11 5.47 9.14
C LEU A 176 -6.49 6.69 8.31
N ASP A 177 -6.82 7.77 8.99
CA ASP A 177 -7.05 9.08 8.39
C ASP A 177 -5.86 9.99 8.63
N ILE A 178 -5.62 10.90 7.69
CA ILE A 178 -4.65 11.99 7.81
C ILE A 178 -5.35 13.35 7.82
N SER A 179 -4.74 14.34 8.47
CA SER A 179 -5.20 15.73 8.34
C SER A 179 -5.18 16.14 6.87
N CYS A 180 -6.22 16.85 6.44
CA CYS A 180 -6.36 17.26 5.05
C CYS A 180 -5.14 18.08 4.60
N LEU A 181 -4.48 17.63 3.54
CA LEU A 181 -3.28 18.26 3.01
C LEU A 181 -3.51 19.66 2.41
N ILE A 182 -4.76 20.00 2.12
CA ILE A 182 -5.15 21.27 1.49
C ILE A 182 -5.47 22.31 2.56
N CYS A 183 -6.34 21.97 3.54
CA CYS A 183 -6.77 22.91 4.57
C CYS A 183 -6.08 22.71 5.93
N GLY A 184 -5.13 21.80 6.05
CA GLY A 184 -4.42 21.55 7.30
C GLY A 184 -5.28 20.97 8.43
N GLY A 185 -6.51 20.56 8.15
CA GLY A 185 -7.45 20.03 9.13
C GLY A 185 -8.62 20.97 9.49
N GLU A 186 -8.67 22.18 8.93
CA GLU A 186 -9.74 23.17 9.21
C GLU A 186 -11.09 22.79 8.56
N GLY A 187 -11.09 21.99 7.50
CA GLY A 187 -12.26 21.64 6.73
C GLY A 187 -12.36 22.42 5.43
N CYS A 188 -12.50 21.70 4.30
CA CYS A 188 -12.67 22.29 2.97
C CYS A 188 -13.52 21.35 2.10
N PRO A 189 -13.98 21.79 0.92
CA PRO A 189 -14.75 20.92 0.01
C PRO A 189 -14.04 19.60 -0.33
N SER A 190 -12.70 19.59 -0.47
CA SER A 190 -11.93 18.39 -0.81
C SER A 190 -11.98 17.32 0.29
N CYS A 191 -12.08 17.69 1.55
CA CYS A 191 -12.24 16.77 2.67
C CYS A 191 -13.71 16.69 3.14
N LYS A 192 -14.66 17.19 2.35
CA LYS A 192 -16.08 17.26 2.69
C LYS A 192 -16.31 17.94 4.05
N HIS A 193 -15.55 19.00 4.32
CA HIS A 193 -15.53 19.80 5.55
C HIS A 193 -15.19 19.03 6.84
N SER A 194 -14.72 17.77 6.73
CA SER A 194 -14.33 16.97 7.89
C SER A 194 -12.97 17.34 8.48
N GLY A 195 -12.10 17.99 7.69
CA GLY A 195 -10.70 18.20 8.03
C GLY A 195 -9.79 16.97 7.86
N TRP A 196 -10.36 15.82 7.48
CA TRP A 196 -9.65 14.53 7.41
C TRP A 196 -9.81 13.86 6.05
N LEU A 197 -8.79 13.11 5.65
CA LEU A 197 -8.79 12.28 4.45
C LEU A 197 -8.47 10.84 4.87
N GLU A 198 -9.37 9.92 4.53
CA GLU A 198 -9.12 8.50 4.68
C GLU A 198 -7.99 8.06 3.76
N LEU A 199 -7.05 7.30 4.29
CA LEU A 199 -5.85 6.90 3.55
C LEU A 199 -5.76 5.39 3.34
N CYS A 200 -5.81 4.61 4.42
CA CYS A 200 -5.60 3.17 4.31
C CYS A 200 -6.18 2.37 5.48
N PRO A 201 -6.65 1.14 5.22
CA PRO A 201 -6.92 0.16 6.26
C PRO A 201 -5.62 -0.28 6.94
N CYS A 202 -5.69 -0.52 8.24
CA CYS A 202 -4.58 -1.00 9.05
C CYS A 202 -5.09 -1.64 10.34
N GLY A 203 -4.21 -2.29 11.09
CA GLY A 203 -4.59 -2.84 12.40
C GLY A 203 -3.57 -3.83 12.93
N MET A 204 -3.91 -4.44 14.07
CA MET A 204 -3.13 -5.55 14.61
C MET A 204 -3.46 -6.82 13.82
N ILE A 205 -2.43 -7.57 13.42
CA ILE A 205 -2.62 -8.80 12.64
C ILE A 205 -3.47 -9.79 13.44
N HIS A 206 -4.53 -10.29 12.81
CA HIS A 206 -5.42 -11.26 13.45
C HIS A 206 -4.67 -12.53 13.88
N PRO A 207 -4.94 -13.08 15.07
CA PRO A 207 -4.25 -14.29 15.57
C PRO A 207 -4.27 -15.48 14.58
N ASN A 208 -5.35 -15.65 13.83
CA ASN A 208 -5.44 -16.71 12.83
C ASN A 208 -4.44 -16.52 11.70
N VAL A 209 -4.23 -15.26 11.25
CA VAL A 209 -3.26 -14.93 10.20
C VAL A 209 -1.82 -15.18 10.68
N LEU A 210 -1.52 -14.87 11.96
CA LEU A 210 -0.23 -15.22 12.55
C LEU A 210 -0.01 -16.72 12.58
N ARG A 211 -1.02 -17.51 13.02
CA ARG A 211 -0.96 -19.00 13.04
C ARG A 211 -0.73 -19.56 11.64
N GLU A 212 -1.46 -19.07 10.62
CA GLU A 212 -1.27 -19.46 9.23
C GLU A 212 0.15 -19.14 8.72
N GLY A 213 0.74 -18.05 9.22
CA GLY A 213 2.14 -17.68 9.00
C GLY A 213 3.17 -18.50 9.79
N GLY A 214 2.71 -19.45 10.64
CA GLY A 214 3.58 -20.26 11.50
C GLY A 214 4.10 -19.53 12.74
N ILE A 215 3.43 -18.45 13.16
CA ILE A 215 3.84 -17.60 14.29
C ILE A 215 2.85 -17.79 15.43
N ASP A 216 3.36 -18.02 16.63
CA ASP A 216 2.55 -18.20 17.85
C ASP A 216 2.00 -16.83 18.33
N PRO A 217 0.68 -16.59 18.25
CA PRO A 217 0.08 -15.31 18.63
C PRO A 217 0.06 -15.06 20.14
N GLU A 218 0.36 -16.07 20.96
CA GLU A 218 0.49 -15.90 22.42
C GLU A 218 1.86 -15.30 22.80
N LYS A 219 2.84 -15.38 21.88
CA LYS A 219 4.21 -14.87 22.09
C LYS A 219 4.54 -13.66 21.30
N TYR A 220 3.88 -13.48 20.16
CA TYR A 220 4.20 -12.42 19.18
C TYR A 220 2.93 -11.69 18.79
N THR A 221 3.07 -10.39 18.64
CA THR A 221 2.04 -9.51 18.09
C THR A 221 2.60 -8.79 16.88
N GLY A 222 1.73 -8.24 16.06
CA GLY A 222 2.17 -7.49 14.90
C GLY A 222 1.09 -6.57 14.36
N PHE A 223 1.48 -5.62 13.54
CA PHE A 223 0.56 -4.80 12.78
C PHE A 223 0.74 -5.00 11.29
N ALA A 224 -0.32 -4.71 10.54
CA ALA A 224 -0.33 -4.61 9.08
C ALA A 224 -1.04 -3.33 8.63
N PHE A 225 -0.66 -2.83 7.45
CA PHE A 225 -1.34 -1.72 6.77
C PHE A 225 -1.31 -1.93 5.26
N GLY A 226 -2.38 -1.51 4.57
CA GLY A 226 -2.48 -1.60 3.11
C GLY A 226 -2.62 -0.21 2.47
N LEU A 227 -1.53 0.39 2.02
CA LEU A 227 -1.48 1.74 1.47
C LEU A 227 -1.62 1.75 -0.05
N GLY A 228 -2.63 2.44 -0.59
CA GLY A 228 -2.79 2.66 -2.02
C GLY A 228 -1.72 3.62 -2.58
N LEU A 229 -0.69 3.10 -3.26
CA LEU A 229 0.37 3.92 -3.87
C LEU A 229 -0.16 4.83 -4.96
N THR A 230 -1.10 4.35 -5.78
CA THR A 230 -1.76 5.17 -6.79
C THR A 230 -2.47 6.36 -6.17
N ARG A 231 -3.24 6.13 -5.09
CA ARG A 231 -3.93 7.19 -4.33
C ARG A 231 -2.92 8.15 -3.68
N LEU A 232 -1.84 7.64 -3.10
CA LEU A 232 -0.79 8.45 -2.51
C LEU A 232 -0.13 9.37 -3.55
N ALA A 233 0.13 8.85 -4.76
CA ALA A 233 0.66 9.63 -5.88
C ALA A 233 -0.33 10.73 -6.31
N MET A 234 -1.62 10.39 -6.44
CA MET A 234 -2.65 11.38 -6.75
C MET A 234 -2.67 12.52 -5.72
N MET A 235 -2.63 12.18 -4.43
CA MET A 235 -2.63 13.17 -3.35
C MET A 235 -1.36 14.03 -3.36
N LYS A 236 -0.20 13.42 -3.57
CA LYS A 236 1.10 14.12 -3.59
C LYS A 236 1.22 15.11 -4.75
N TYR A 237 0.73 14.74 -5.92
CA TYR A 237 0.85 15.54 -7.14
C TYR A 237 -0.42 16.32 -7.51
N GLY A 238 -1.47 16.26 -6.69
CA GLY A 238 -2.73 16.97 -6.91
C GLY A 238 -3.53 16.46 -8.11
N ILE A 239 -3.39 15.18 -8.46
CA ILE A 239 -4.09 14.55 -9.58
C ILE A 239 -5.51 14.22 -9.13
N LYS A 240 -6.52 14.69 -9.88
CA LYS A 240 -7.94 14.53 -9.54
C LYS A 240 -8.61 13.32 -10.20
N ASP A 241 -7.96 12.73 -11.20
CA ASP A 241 -8.49 11.63 -11.99
C ASP A 241 -7.43 10.53 -12.13
N ILE A 242 -7.71 9.35 -11.59
CA ILE A 242 -6.79 8.21 -11.58
C ILE A 242 -6.39 7.77 -12.99
N ARG A 243 -7.29 7.93 -13.98
CA ARG A 243 -7.06 7.53 -15.37
C ARG A 243 -5.90 8.26 -16.03
N VAL A 244 -5.55 9.45 -15.54
CA VAL A 244 -4.37 10.21 -16.03
C VAL A 244 -3.09 9.41 -15.86
N LEU A 245 -2.99 8.60 -14.79
CA LEU A 245 -1.80 7.81 -14.49
C LEU A 245 -1.62 6.63 -15.46
N ASN A 246 -2.73 6.00 -15.88
CA ASN A 246 -2.69 4.78 -16.72
C ASN A 246 -2.98 5.04 -18.21
N SER A 247 -3.40 6.25 -18.58
CA SER A 247 -3.83 6.59 -19.96
C SER A 247 -2.72 6.53 -21.02
N GLY A 248 -1.45 6.41 -20.62
CA GLY A 248 -0.32 6.52 -21.56
C GLY A 248 -0.13 7.93 -22.17
N ASN A 249 -0.87 8.93 -21.69
CA ASN A 249 -0.78 10.29 -22.19
C ASN A 249 0.52 10.98 -21.71
N ILE A 250 1.57 10.83 -22.51
CA ILE A 250 2.90 11.38 -22.21
C ILE A 250 2.86 12.90 -22.02
N LYS A 251 1.98 13.63 -22.75
CA LYS A 251 1.84 15.09 -22.60
C LYS A 251 1.31 15.45 -21.22
N ALA A 252 0.34 14.70 -20.71
CA ALA A 252 -0.19 14.90 -19.37
C ALA A 252 0.87 14.55 -18.31
N LEU A 253 1.54 13.41 -18.45
CA LEU A 253 2.56 12.95 -17.49
C LEU A 253 3.80 13.89 -17.43
N LYS A 254 4.16 14.53 -18.55
CA LYS A 254 5.26 15.50 -18.59
C LYS A 254 5.03 16.76 -17.73
N GLN A 255 3.80 17.06 -17.34
CA GLN A 255 3.49 18.22 -16.50
C GLN A 255 3.98 18.05 -15.04
N PHE A 256 4.28 16.84 -14.64
CA PHE A 256 4.69 16.49 -13.27
C PHE A 256 6.20 16.20 -13.15
N LYS A 257 7.01 16.69 -14.09
CA LYS A 257 8.47 16.54 -14.08
C LYS A 257 9.14 17.50 -13.09
#